data_6ddb4981990ad22be539772a68cfcfb5
#
_entry.id   6ddb4981990ad22be539772a68cfcfb5
#
_cell.length_a   1.000
_cell.length_b   1.000
_cell.length_c   1.000
_cell.angle_alpha   90.00
_cell.angle_beta   90.00
_cell.angle_gamma   90.00
#
_symmetry.space_group_name_H-M   'P 1'
#
loop_
_entity.id
_entity.type
_entity.pdbx_description
1 polymer ?
#
loop_
_entity_poly.entity_id
_entity_poly.type
_entity_poly.pdbx_seq_one_letter_code
_entity_poly.pdbx_strand_id
1 'polypeptide(L)'
;LLKEIIDKEEPKIIILLGEARSYSLLSFEVIAINELSNKADNSGFIPKTNKIIEKGPDGIFATLNYQLFEETFNKTKTKFKRSYSAGTYVCNSLMYQTLNYLKAANKTTECGFIHLPDLNKQSLSEIVNGLNEYILSLIDNN
;
A
#
# COMPACT_ATOMS: atom_id res chain seq x y z
N LEU A 1 16.41 0.51 6.01
CA LEU A 1 15.76 -0.64 6.67
C LEU A 1 14.89 -1.46 5.71
N LEU A 2 13.80 -0.93 5.10
CA LEU A 2 12.94 -1.74 4.22
C LEU A 2 13.69 -2.29 2.99
N LYS A 3 14.53 -1.51 2.33
CA LYS A 3 15.35 -1.96 1.20
C LYS A 3 16.30 -3.11 1.58
N GLU A 4 16.93 -3.03 2.73
CA GLU A 4 17.80 -4.09 3.26
C GLU A 4 17.03 -5.39 3.51
N ILE A 5 15.79 -5.28 4.01
CA ILE A 5 14.90 -6.43 4.19
C ILE A 5 14.53 -7.05 2.84
N ILE A 6 14.14 -6.22 1.88
CA ILE A 6 13.78 -6.67 0.52
C ILE A 6 14.97 -7.38 -0.16
N ASP A 7 16.18 -6.85 0.01
CA ASP A 7 17.37 -7.44 -0.60
C ASP A 7 17.81 -8.74 0.08
N LYS A 8 17.59 -8.85 1.39
CA LYS A 8 17.96 -10.02 2.17
C LYS A 8 16.96 -11.16 2.02
N GLU A 9 15.65 -10.85 2.10
CA GLU A 9 14.59 -11.86 2.15
C GLU A 9 14.02 -12.19 0.76
N GLU A 10 14.27 -11.34 -0.24
CA GLU A 10 13.80 -11.48 -1.62
C GLU A 10 12.32 -11.89 -1.73
N PRO A 11 11.39 -11.17 -1.06
CA PRO A 11 10.00 -11.56 -1.00
C PRO A 11 9.36 -11.53 -2.38
N LYS A 12 8.47 -12.48 -2.67
CA LYS A 12 7.64 -12.45 -3.88
C LYS A 12 6.56 -11.38 -3.79
N ILE A 13 6.06 -11.13 -2.59
CA ILE A 13 4.91 -10.24 -2.34
C ILE A 13 5.21 -9.33 -1.14
N ILE A 14 4.89 -8.04 -1.28
CA ILE A 14 4.94 -7.06 -0.20
C ILE A 14 3.56 -6.41 -0.08
N ILE A 15 2.90 -6.60 1.05
CA ILE A 15 1.66 -5.92 1.41
C ILE A 15 1.98 -4.89 2.49
N LEU A 16 1.89 -3.61 2.13
CA LEU A 16 2.04 -2.50 3.07
C LEU A 16 0.68 -2.20 3.70
N LEU A 17 0.64 -2.05 5.01
CA LEU A 17 -0.59 -1.76 5.74
C LEU A 17 -0.45 -0.45 6.53
N GLY A 18 -1.50 0.34 6.56
CA GLY A 18 -1.58 1.56 7.35
C GLY A 18 -3.00 1.88 7.79
N GLU A 19 -3.16 2.51 8.95
CA GLU A 19 -4.45 2.99 9.43
C GLU A 19 -4.80 4.34 8.79
N ALA A 20 -6.03 4.44 8.27
CA ALA A 20 -6.62 5.70 7.80
C ALA A 20 -7.94 5.94 8.53
N ARG A 21 -7.91 6.58 9.69
CA ARG A 21 -9.11 6.83 10.54
C ARG A 21 -10.24 7.59 9.86
N SER A 22 -9.92 8.37 8.83
CA SER A 22 -10.91 9.06 8.01
C SER A 22 -11.68 8.12 7.07
N TYR A 23 -11.13 6.94 6.76
CA TYR A 23 -11.75 5.98 5.85
C TYR A 23 -12.86 5.20 6.55
N SER A 24 -13.90 4.87 5.78
CA SER A 24 -15.03 4.06 6.27
C SER A 24 -14.93 2.59 5.89
N LEU A 25 -14.10 2.28 4.91
CA LEU A 25 -13.89 0.93 4.37
C LEU A 25 -12.40 0.67 4.16
N LEU A 26 -12.01 -0.57 4.30
CA LEU A 26 -10.71 -1.06 3.84
C LEU A 26 -10.49 -0.63 2.38
N SER A 27 -9.33 -0.09 2.08
CA SER A 27 -9.07 0.53 0.79
C SER A 27 -7.77 0.04 0.17
N PHE A 28 -7.86 -0.50 -1.05
CA PHE A 28 -6.69 -0.85 -1.85
C PHE A 28 -6.21 0.40 -2.61
N GLU A 29 -4.99 0.83 -2.33
CA GLU A 29 -4.37 1.97 -3.00
C GLU A 29 -3.74 1.53 -4.33
N VAL A 30 -4.31 1.96 -5.44
CA VAL A 30 -3.86 1.49 -6.77
C VAL A 30 -2.67 2.28 -7.32
N ILE A 31 -2.37 3.45 -6.74
CA ILE A 31 -1.27 4.31 -7.20
C ILE A 31 -0.65 5.07 -6.04
N ALA A 32 0.68 5.19 -6.05
CA ALA A 32 1.43 6.12 -5.24
C ALA A 32 1.90 7.30 -6.09
N ILE A 33 1.85 8.52 -5.57
CA ILE A 33 2.27 9.74 -6.26
C ILE A 33 3.56 10.30 -5.68
N ASN A 34 4.35 10.97 -6.51
CA ASN A 34 5.62 11.57 -6.12
C ASN A 34 5.43 12.93 -5.43
N GLU A 35 4.60 12.93 -4.39
CA GLU A 35 4.26 14.14 -3.65
C GLU A 35 4.42 13.92 -2.13
N LEU A 36 4.96 14.95 -1.45
CA LEU A 36 5.06 15.05 0.00
C LEU A 36 4.24 16.23 0.50
N SER A 37 3.52 16.03 1.60
CA SER A 37 2.86 17.14 2.30
C SER A 37 3.88 17.97 3.10
N ASN A 38 3.55 19.24 3.32
CA ASN A 38 4.33 20.14 4.19
C ASN A 38 4.10 19.89 5.69
N LYS A 39 3.53 18.74 6.07
CA LYS A 39 3.31 18.38 7.46
C LYS A 39 4.57 17.80 8.07
N ALA A 40 4.85 18.18 9.31
CA ALA A 40 5.92 17.57 10.08
C ALA A 40 5.63 16.08 10.32
N ASP A 41 6.67 15.26 10.27
CA ASP A 41 6.60 13.87 10.73
C ASP A 41 6.65 13.80 12.28
N ASN A 42 6.67 12.58 12.83
CA ASN A 42 6.71 12.37 14.29
C ASN A 42 8.00 12.88 14.96
N SER A 43 9.05 13.15 14.19
CA SER A 43 10.31 13.75 14.67
C SER A 43 10.33 15.28 14.54
N GLY A 44 9.27 15.86 13.96
CA GLY A 44 9.19 17.30 13.68
C GLY A 44 9.85 17.71 12.37
N PHE A 45 10.32 16.77 11.56
CA PHE A 45 10.93 17.07 10.26
C PHE A 45 9.85 17.47 9.24
N ILE A 46 10.06 18.61 8.58
CA ILE A 46 9.25 19.12 7.49
C ILE A 46 10.06 19.00 6.19
N PRO A 47 9.56 18.33 5.15
CA PRO A 47 10.25 18.24 3.87
C PRO A 47 10.51 19.62 3.25
N LYS A 48 11.69 19.80 2.68
CA LYS A 48 12.06 21.06 1.97
C LYS A 48 11.48 21.14 0.56
N THR A 49 11.10 20.00 -0.01
CA THR A 49 10.50 19.88 -1.34
C THR A 49 9.21 19.08 -1.22
N ASN A 50 8.30 19.26 -2.19
CA ASN A 50 7.08 18.47 -2.28
C ASN A 50 7.27 17.16 -3.07
N LYS A 51 8.50 16.82 -3.48
CA LYS A 51 8.82 15.57 -4.19
C LYS A 51 9.45 14.55 -3.25
N ILE A 52 9.01 13.28 -3.37
CA ILE A 52 9.63 12.13 -2.67
C ILE A 52 10.99 11.82 -3.31
N ILE A 53 11.03 11.81 -4.64
CA ILE A 53 12.26 11.62 -5.44
C ILE A 53 12.28 12.69 -6.54
N GLU A 54 13.28 13.56 -6.52
CA GLU A 54 13.36 14.76 -7.37
C GLU A 54 13.16 14.46 -8.87
N LYS A 55 13.80 13.41 -9.37
CA LYS A 55 13.72 12.97 -10.79
C LYS A 55 12.90 11.69 -10.96
N GLY A 56 12.07 11.34 -10.00
CA GLY A 56 11.19 10.18 -10.08
C GLY A 56 9.94 10.44 -10.95
N PRO A 57 9.26 9.39 -11.42
CA PRO A 57 8.00 9.54 -12.14
C PRO A 57 6.93 10.16 -11.25
N ASP A 58 5.94 10.86 -11.82
CA ASP A 58 4.90 11.53 -11.05
C ASP A 58 3.99 10.56 -10.29
N GLY A 59 3.85 9.32 -10.77
CA GLY A 59 3.11 8.27 -10.08
C GLY A 59 3.57 6.87 -10.49
N ILE A 60 3.39 5.91 -9.58
CA ILE A 60 3.71 4.49 -9.82
C ILE A 60 2.52 3.67 -9.36
N PHE A 61 1.96 2.85 -10.25
CA PHE A 61 0.88 1.93 -9.91
C PHE A 61 1.39 0.79 -9.02
N ALA A 62 0.53 0.35 -8.10
CA ALA A 62 0.74 -0.90 -7.36
C ALA A 62 0.90 -2.06 -8.37
N THR A 63 1.81 -2.98 -8.04
CA THR A 63 2.00 -4.21 -8.81
C THR A 63 1.29 -5.41 -8.16
N LEU A 64 0.84 -5.26 -6.91
CA LEU A 64 0.02 -6.24 -6.21
C LEU A 64 -1.30 -6.47 -6.96
N ASN A 65 -1.71 -7.73 -7.11
CA ASN A 65 -2.84 -8.13 -7.94
C ASN A 65 -4.19 -7.60 -7.40
N TYR A 66 -4.66 -6.47 -7.94
CA TYR A 66 -5.94 -5.87 -7.56
C TYR A 66 -7.13 -6.71 -8.01
N GLN A 67 -7.08 -7.36 -9.18
CA GLN A 67 -8.21 -8.17 -9.65
C GLN A 67 -8.48 -9.32 -8.69
N LEU A 68 -7.44 -10.04 -8.27
CA LEU A 68 -7.55 -11.10 -7.28
C LEU A 68 -8.07 -10.58 -5.93
N PHE A 69 -7.63 -9.36 -5.53
CA PHE A 69 -8.16 -8.69 -4.34
C PHE A 69 -9.67 -8.47 -4.45
N GLU A 70 -10.14 -7.88 -5.54
CA GLU A 70 -11.54 -7.59 -5.79
C GLU A 70 -12.41 -8.87 -5.81
N GLU A 71 -11.96 -9.91 -6.52
CA GLU A 71 -12.63 -11.21 -6.58
C GLU A 71 -12.75 -11.85 -5.19
N THR A 72 -11.66 -11.84 -4.41
CA THR A 72 -11.62 -12.44 -3.07
C THR A 72 -12.53 -11.69 -2.10
N PHE A 73 -12.48 -10.36 -2.10
CA PHE A 73 -13.28 -9.53 -1.22
C PHE A 73 -14.78 -9.59 -1.55
N ASN A 74 -15.13 -9.72 -2.82
CA ASN A 74 -16.52 -9.99 -3.23
C ASN A 74 -16.98 -11.37 -2.77
N LYS A 75 -16.14 -12.40 -2.90
CA LYS A 75 -16.46 -13.78 -2.46
C LYS A 75 -16.66 -13.86 -0.95
N THR A 76 -15.82 -13.20 -0.17
CA THR A 76 -15.94 -13.14 1.30
C THR A 76 -17.02 -12.16 1.77
N LYS A 77 -17.63 -11.41 0.84
CA LYS A 77 -18.59 -10.32 1.12
C LYS A 77 -18.02 -9.23 2.02
N THR A 78 -16.69 -9.09 2.08
CA THR A 78 -16.00 -8.04 2.80
C THR A 78 -16.07 -6.75 2.00
N LYS A 79 -16.63 -5.70 2.59
CA LYS A 79 -16.71 -4.38 1.92
C LYS A 79 -15.33 -3.76 1.78
N PHE A 80 -15.07 -3.16 0.63
CA PHE A 80 -13.80 -2.51 0.33
C PHE A 80 -13.99 -1.32 -0.62
N LYS A 81 -12.93 -0.55 -0.78
CA LYS A 81 -12.86 0.56 -1.73
C LYS A 81 -11.60 0.44 -2.57
N ARG A 82 -11.71 0.68 -3.86
CA ARG A 82 -10.58 0.98 -4.74
C ARG A 82 -10.21 2.44 -4.58
N SER A 83 -8.98 2.74 -4.19
CA SER A 83 -8.52 4.10 -3.92
C SER A 83 -7.42 4.52 -4.89
N TYR A 84 -7.51 5.74 -5.37
CA TYR A 84 -6.53 6.35 -6.28
C TYR A 84 -5.66 7.41 -5.58
N SER A 85 -5.63 7.41 -4.26
CA SER A 85 -4.79 8.33 -3.50
C SER A 85 -4.57 7.84 -2.07
N ALA A 86 -3.34 7.42 -1.78
CA ALA A 86 -2.87 7.15 -0.42
C ALA A 86 -2.55 8.44 0.37
N GLY A 87 -2.98 9.60 -0.14
CA GLY A 87 -2.63 10.91 0.39
C GLY A 87 -1.23 11.37 -0.05
N THR A 88 -0.64 12.27 0.75
CA THR A 88 0.70 12.84 0.48
C THR A 88 1.59 12.75 1.73
N TYR A 89 1.30 11.85 2.66
CA TYR A 89 2.02 11.69 3.91
C TYR A 89 2.80 10.36 3.93
N VAL A 90 3.08 9.83 5.10
CA VAL A 90 3.95 8.66 5.31
C VAL A 90 3.54 7.45 4.49
N CYS A 91 2.25 7.14 4.40
CA CYS A 91 1.74 5.96 3.69
C CYS A 91 2.05 6.03 2.19
N ASN A 92 1.73 7.17 1.55
CA ASN A 92 2.06 7.40 0.15
C ASN A 92 3.58 7.39 -0.09
N SER A 93 4.35 8.03 0.80
CA SER A 93 5.81 8.08 0.69
C SER A 93 6.43 6.68 0.79
N LEU A 94 5.97 5.86 1.72
CA LEU A 94 6.44 4.48 1.86
C LEU A 94 6.10 3.63 0.61
N MET A 95 4.85 3.69 0.17
CA MET A 95 4.40 2.98 -1.03
C MET A 95 5.19 3.39 -2.26
N TYR A 96 5.33 4.73 -2.49
CA TYR A 96 6.07 5.25 -3.64
C TYR A 96 7.53 4.82 -3.63
N GLN A 97 8.24 4.98 -2.51
CA GLN A 97 9.64 4.61 -2.39
C GLN A 97 9.86 3.11 -2.59
N THR A 98 8.96 2.27 -2.07
CA THR A 98 9.03 0.82 -2.24
C THR A 98 8.85 0.43 -3.71
N LEU A 99 7.79 0.90 -4.37
CA LEU A 99 7.51 0.63 -5.78
C LEU A 99 8.64 1.14 -6.70
N ASN A 100 9.13 2.36 -6.44
CA ASN A 100 10.24 2.93 -7.21
C ASN A 100 11.53 2.12 -7.04
N TYR A 101 11.81 1.66 -5.82
CA TYR A 101 12.98 0.80 -5.56
C TYR A 101 12.88 -0.53 -6.29
N LEU A 102 11.77 -1.23 -6.19
CA LEU A 102 11.54 -2.51 -6.87
C LEU A 102 11.72 -2.37 -8.39
N LYS A 103 11.13 -1.32 -8.97
CA LYS A 103 11.26 -1.01 -10.40
C LYS A 103 12.71 -0.70 -10.80
N ALA A 104 13.40 0.15 -10.05
CA ALA A 104 14.78 0.53 -10.34
C ALA A 104 15.77 -0.64 -10.20
N ALA A 105 15.51 -1.57 -9.29
CA ALA A 105 16.30 -2.78 -9.08
C ALA A 105 15.87 -3.97 -9.96
N ASN A 106 14.91 -3.77 -10.89
CA ASN A 106 14.33 -4.82 -11.76
C ASN A 106 13.85 -6.05 -10.98
N LYS A 107 13.30 -5.85 -9.78
CA LYS A 107 12.74 -6.93 -8.96
C LYS A 107 11.32 -7.26 -9.44
N THR A 108 10.99 -8.55 -9.45
CA THR A 108 9.66 -9.07 -9.85
C THR A 108 8.67 -9.11 -8.67
N THR A 109 9.08 -8.66 -7.49
CA THR A 109 8.26 -8.59 -6.29
C THR A 109 6.99 -7.77 -6.52
N GLU A 110 5.83 -8.36 -6.28
CA GLU A 110 4.56 -7.61 -6.27
C GLU A 110 4.46 -6.76 -5.01
N CYS A 111 4.00 -5.52 -5.14
CA CYS A 111 3.86 -4.61 -4.00
C CYS A 111 2.60 -3.75 -4.13
N GLY A 112 1.92 -3.56 -2.99
CA GLY A 112 0.78 -2.67 -2.87
C GLY A 112 0.57 -2.20 -1.44
N PHE A 113 -0.34 -1.24 -1.29
CA PHE A 113 -0.70 -0.65 -0.01
C PHE A 113 -2.20 -0.80 0.24
N ILE A 114 -2.57 -1.24 1.44
CA ILE A 114 -3.95 -1.36 1.88
C ILE A 114 -4.13 -0.50 3.13
N HIS A 115 -5.03 0.49 3.06
CA HIS A 115 -5.44 1.26 4.22
C HIS A 115 -6.54 0.54 4.99
N LEU A 116 -6.33 0.41 6.29
CA LEU A 116 -7.30 -0.10 7.24
C LEU A 116 -8.16 1.08 7.75
N PRO A 117 -9.49 0.96 7.76
CA PRO A 117 -10.37 2.00 8.27
C PRO A 117 -10.36 2.02 9.82
N ASP A 118 -11.03 3.03 10.38
CA ASP A 118 -11.41 3.03 11.79
C ASP A 118 -12.29 1.80 12.09
N LEU A 119 -11.90 1.01 13.10
CA LEU A 119 -12.62 -0.22 13.50
C LEU A 119 -14.03 0.04 14.06
N ASN A 120 -14.38 1.29 14.36
CA ASN A 120 -15.77 1.66 14.64
C ASN A 120 -16.64 1.73 13.37
N LYS A 121 -16.03 1.75 12.18
CA LYS A 121 -16.72 1.86 10.89
C LYS A 121 -16.79 0.53 10.12
N GLN A 122 -15.81 -0.34 10.32
CA GLN A 122 -15.78 -1.67 9.71
C GLN A 122 -15.23 -2.69 10.71
N SER A 123 -15.88 -3.83 10.82
CA SER A 123 -15.54 -4.88 11.78
C SER A 123 -14.14 -5.45 11.54
N LEU A 124 -13.34 -5.58 12.61
CA LEU A 124 -12.03 -6.22 12.56
C LEU A 124 -12.11 -7.66 12.01
N SER A 125 -13.13 -8.43 12.43
CA SER A 125 -13.29 -9.81 11.96
C SER A 125 -13.56 -9.89 10.47
N GLU A 126 -14.34 -8.95 9.91
CA GLU A 126 -14.60 -8.85 8.47
C GLU A 126 -13.31 -8.51 7.71
N ILE A 127 -12.55 -7.52 8.19
CA ILE A 127 -11.26 -7.12 7.60
C ILE A 127 -10.27 -8.29 7.61
N VAL A 128 -10.09 -8.95 8.75
CA VAL A 128 -9.17 -10.08 8.93
C VAL A 128 -9.56 -11.24 8.01
N ASN A 129 -10.85 -11.58 7.93
CA ASN A 129 -11.32 -12.64 7.04
C ASN A 129 -10.99 -12.33 5.57
N GLY A 130 -11.31 -11.13 5.09
CA GLY A 130 -11.01 -10.72 3.72
C GLY A 130 -9.51 -10.74 3.40
N LEU A 131 -8.67 -10.20 4.31
CA LEU A 131 -7.22 -10.18 4.14
C LEU A 131 -6.60 -11.58 4.16
N ASN A 132 -7.03 -12.45 5.06
CA ASN A 132 -6.54 -13.84 5.14
C ASN A 132 -6.83 -14.61 3.84
N GLU A 133 -8.07 -14.55 3.35
CA GLU A 133 -8.45 -15.19 2.09
C GLU A 133 -7.65 -14.61 0.91
N TYR A 134 -7.41 -13.30 0.90
CA TYR A 134 -6.60 -12.68 -0.14
C TYR A 134 -5.14 -13.14 -0.10
N ILE A 135 -4.52 -13.19 1.08
CA ILE A 135 -3.14 -13.68 1.26
C ILE A 135 -3.02 -15.14 0.80
N LEU A 136 -3.97 -16.01 1.19
CA LEU A 136 -4.01 -17.40 0.74
C LEU A 136 -4.13 -17.49 -0.79
N SER A 137 -5.03 -16.70 -1.38
CA SER A 137 -5.20 -16.65 -2.84
C SER A 137 -3.95 -16.16 -3.57
N LEU A 138 -3.19 -15.22 -2.99
CA LEU A 138 -1.90 -14.77 -3.54
C LEU A 138 -0.84 -15.89 -3.49
N ILE A 139 -0.80 -16.67 -2.42
CA ILE A 139 0.14 -17.79 -2.26
C ILE A 139 -0.17 -18.88 -3.27
N ASP A 140 -1.44 -19.22 -3.47
CA ASP A 140 -1.88 -20.29 -4.38
C ASP A 140 -1.66 -19.94 -5.87
N ASN A 141 -1.56 -18.66 -6.21
CA ASN A 141 -1.35 -18.17 -7.58
C ASN A 141 0.11 -17.81 -7.91
N ASN A 142 1.06 -17.96 -6.96
CA ASN A 142 2.49 -17.71 -7.12
C ASN A 142 3.35 -18.98 -6.97
#